data_91715110b694aa578599619b8517264a
#
_entry.id   91715110b694aa578599619b8517264a
#
_cell.length_a   1.000
_cell.length_b   1.000
_cell.length_c   1.000
_cell.angle_alpha   90.00
_cell.angle_beta   90.00
_cell.angle_gamma   90.00
#
_symmetry.space_group_name_H-M   'P 1'
#
loop_
_entity.id
_entity.type
_entity.pdbx_description
1 polymer ?
#
loop_
_entity_poly.entity_id
_entity_poly.type
_entity_poly.pdbx_seq_one_letter_code
_entity_poly.pdbx_strand_id
1 'polypeptide(L)'
;MEAIAVTPKKRTVEIINQAEPNILSPTDVKLRMLEAGVCGTDKEICAFEYGVPPSGSEQLVIGHESLGEVVEIGSKVTRVKIGDLVVPMVRRPCSHDDCVACRADHQDFCFTGDFQERGIKERHGFMAQFVVDDEKYMNPVPQEMRDVAVLVEPLTIAEKGLTQVWQVQQRLPWSCPVTPGTATAHCHRAVVLGAGPVGLLGAMALVNYDFDTYVYSRESAPNPKSQLLESIGAHYISSESITPEMLPQLIGNIDLVYEATGASSLSFEMMKYLGINGIFIFTGVPGRKGPIEVDTDLMMRNLVLKNQVVFGTVNAGRESFENSIRDLGTFTKRWPDAVRSLITGRFPMDAYGDLLLGRSGGIKNVIQLN
;
A
#
# COMPACT_ATOMS: atom_id res chain seq x y z
N MET A 1 8.42 -12.18 -24.83
CA MET A 1 7.34 -11.97 -23.87
C MET A 1 6.80 -10.54 -23.96
N GLU A 2 5.53 -10.37 -23.67
CA GLU A 2 4.89 -9.05 -23.64
C GLU A 2 5.06 -8.37 -22.27
N ALA A 3 5.10 -7.02 -22.29
CA ALA A 3 5.15 -6.19 -21.10
C ALA A 3 4.56 -4.81 -21.38
N ILE A 4 3.96 -4.17 -20.37
CA ILE A 4 3.47 -2.79 -20.45
C ILE A 4 4.60 -1.86 -20.02
N ALA A 5 5.03 -0.98 -20.92
CA ALA A 5 6.15 -0.08 -20.69
C ALA A 5 5.82 1.37 -20.98
N VAL A 6 6.49 2.24 -20.24
CA VAL A 6 6.49 3.69 -20.44
C VAL A 6 7.84 4.08 -21.03
N THR A 7 7.83 4.91 -22.08
CA THR A 7 9.04 5.54 -22.66
C THR A 7 8.98 7.05 -22.37
N PRO A 8 9.56 7.53 -21.26
CA PRO A 8 9.37 8.93 -20.82
C PRO A 8 9.82 9.97 -21.85
N LYS A 9 10.95 9.74 -22.52
CA LYS A 9 11.46 10.66 -23.57
C LYS A 9 10.53 10.82 -24.77
N LYS A 10 9.82 9.72 -25.15
CA LYS A 10 8.87 9.72 -26.25
C LYS A 10 7.44 10.05 -25.82
N ARG A 11 7.20 10.04 -24.52
CA ARG A 11 5.86 10.15 -23.92
C ARG A 11 4.88 9.13 -24.47
N THR A 12 5.31 7.85 -24.53
CA THR A 12 4.46 6.72 -24.97
C THR A 12 4.29 5.70 -23.86
N VAL A 13 3.09 5.10 -23.82
CA VAL A 13 2.75 3.93 -22.99
C VAL A 13 2.26 2.87 -23.95
N GLU A 14 2.90 1.70 -23.97
CA GLU A 14 2.61 0.67 -24.97
C GLU A 14 2.94 -0.74 -24.46
N ILE A 15 2.31 -1.74 -25.07
CA ILE A 15 2.76 -3.13 -24.91
C ILE A 15 3.98 -3.32 -25.81
N ILE A 16 5.07 -3.73 -25.20
CA ILE A 16 6.33 -4.04 -25.89
C ILE A 16 6.60 -5.55 -25.91
N ASN A 17 7.31 -5.99 -26.94
CA ASN A 17 7.87 -7.34 -26.99
C ASN A 17 9.35 -7.30 -26.60
N GLN A 18 9.72 -8.08 -25.60
CA GLN A 18 11.11 -8.20 -25.14
C GLN A 18 11.51 -9.66 -24.94
N ALA A 19 12.81 -9.92 -24.82
CA ALA A 19 13.30 -11.26 -24.51
C ALA A 19 12.79 -11.72 -23.14
N GLU A 20 12.45 -12.98 -23.03
CA GLU A 20 12.10 -13.60 -21.75
C GLU A 20 13.36 -13.66 -20.86
N PRO A 21 13.27 -13.25 -19.58
CA PRO A 21 14.43 -13.25 -18.70
C PRO A 21 14.85 -14.67 -18.31
N ASN A 22 16.16 -14.89 -18.21
CA ASN A 22 16.74 -16.15 -17.75
C ASN A 22 17.24 -16.03 -16.31
N ILE A 23 17.32 -17.16 -15.62
CA ILE A 23 18.06 -17.28 -14.35
C ILE A 23 19.55 -17.07 -14.63
N LEU A 24 20.17 -16.13 -13.92
CA LEU A 24 21.59 -15.79 -14.05
C LEU A 24 22.36 -16.08 -12.74
N SER A 25 21.68 -16.03 -11.60
CA SER A 25 22.25 -16.30 -10.29
C SER A 25 21.71 -17.61 -9.73
N PRO A 26 22.51 -18.34 -8.92
CA PRO A 26 22.02 -19.54 -8.24
C PRO A 26 20.89 -19.28 -7.23
N THR A 27 20.65 -18.03 -6.84
CA THR A 27 19.55 -17.62 -5.93
C THR A 27 18.36 -16.99 -6.66
N ASP A 28 18.41 -16.90 -7.98
CA ASP A 28 17.32 -16.33 -8.77
C ASP A 28 16.10 -17.25 -8.82
N VAL A 29 14.94 -16.63 -8.84
CA VAL A 29 13.63 -17.25 -9.02
C VAL A 29 12.97 -16.61 -10.23
N LYS A 30 12.51 -17.43 -11.18
CA LYS A 30 11.72 -16.97 -12.32
C LYS A 30 10.25 -17.14 -12.02
N LEU A 31 9.52 -16.07 -12.19
CA LEU A 31 8.08 -15.99 -12.01
C LEU A 31 7.38 -15.88 -13.36
N ARG A 32 6.34 -16.67 -13.55
CA ARG A 32 5.25 -16.35 -14.45
C ARG A 32 4.32 -15.41 -13.73
N MET A 33 4.19 -14.17 -14.20
CA MET A 33 3.30 -13.20 -13.57
C MET A 33 1.86 -13.52 -13.94
N LEU A 34 1.00 -13.59 -12.94
CA LEU A 34 -0.40 -13.93 -13.09
C LEU A 34 -1.26 -12.69 -13.18
N GLU A 35 -1.03 -11.75 -12.26
CA GLU A 35 -1.81 -10.54 -12.10
C GLU A 35 -0.94 -9.38 -11.61
N ALA A 36 -1.29 -8.16 -12.05
CA ALA A 36 -0.78 -6.92 -11.48
C ALA A 36 -1.92 -5.97 -11.15
N GLY A 37 -1.93 -5.44 -9.93
CA GLY A 37 -2.84 -4.38 -9.51
C GLY A 37 -2.50 -3.04 -10.15
N VAL A 38 -3.51 -2.25 -10.48
CA VAL A 38 -3.35 -0.89 -10.97
C VAL A 38 -3.39 0.08 -9.79
N CYS A 39 -2.31 0.83 -9.62
CA CYS A 39 -2.14 1.85 -8.57
C CYS A 39 -2.22 3.27 -9.13
N GLY A 40 -2.43 4.25 -8.24
CA GLY A 40 -2.30 5.67 -8.56
C GLY A 40 -0.92 6.03 -9.10
N THR A 41 0.13 5.46 -8.51
CA THR A 41 1.53 5.64 -8.94
C THR A 41 1.76 5.18 -10.38
N ASP A 42 1.15 4.08 -10.84
CA ASP A 42 1.26 3.64 -12.24
C ASP A 42 0.65 4.68 -13.18
N LYS A 43 -0.48 5.30 -12.78
CA LYS A 43 -1.12 6.37 -13.57
C LYS A 43 -0.27 7.65 -13.63
N GLU A 44 0.38 8.03 -12.53
CA GLU A 44 1.32 9.16 -12.49
C GLU A 44 2.54 8.91 -13.38
N ILE A 45 3.05 7.66 -13.40
CA ILE A 45 4.14 7.25 -14.30
C ILE A 45 3.68 7.31 -15.76
N CYS A 46 2.47 6.84 -16.06
CA CYS A 46 1.87 6.93 -17.39
C CYS A 46 1.56 8.37 -17.81
N ALA A 47 1.32 9.26 -16.86
CA ALA A 47 1.21 10.71 -17.09
C ALA A 47 2.57 11.41 -17.26
N PHE A 48 3.68 10.69 -17.10
CA PHE A 48 5.07 11.17 -17.16
C PHE A 48 5.42 12.21 -16.10
N GLU A 49 4.79 12.11 -14.94
CA GLU A 49 5.03 12.93 -13.76
C GLU A 49 6.01 12.27 -12.80
N TYR A 50 6.18 10.96 -12.92
CA TYR A 50 7.00 10.12 -12.04
C TYR A 50 7.64 8.98 -12.82
N GLY A 51 8.54 8.21 -12.18
CA GLY A 51 9.16 7.02 -12.76
C GLY A 51 10.48 7.27 -13.49
N VAL A 52 11.45 6.38 -13.24
CA VAL A 52 12.79 6.44 -13.83
C VAL A 52 13.13 5.07 -14.44
N PRO A 53 13.44 5.00 -15.76
CA PRO A 53 13.92 3.77 -16.37
C PRO A 53 15.24 3.27 -15.79
N PRO A 54 15.52 1.95 -15.86
CA PRO A 54 16.84 1.40 -15.51
C PRO A 54 17.96 2.03 -16.32
N SER A 55 19.17 2.09 -15.75
CA SER A 55 20.35 2.56 -16.46
C SER A 55 20.55 1.79 -17.77
N GLY A 56 20.77 2.50 -18.88
CA GLY A 56 20.92 1.94 -20.21
C GLY A 56 19.61 1.58 -20.91
N SER A 57 18.45 1.77 -20.29
CA SER A 57 17.14 1.58 -20.92
C SER A 57 16.45 2.93 -21.14
N GLU A 58 15.74 3.07 -22.27
CA GLU A 58 14.84 4.20 -22.50
C GLU A 58 13.43 3.91 -21.96
N GLN A 59 13.12 2.65 -21.64
CA GLN A 59 11.81 2.16 -21.24
C GLN A 59 11.81 1.71 -19.80
N LEU A 60 10.68 1.93 -19.10
CA LEU A 60 10.37 1.37 -17.82
C LEU A 60 9.16 0.45 -17.96
N VAL A 61 9.33 -0.86 -17.76
CA VAL A 61 8.18 -1.74 -17.51
C VAL A 61 7.61 -1.37 -16.16
N ILE A 62 6.32 -1.07 -16.10
CA ILE A 62 5.65 -0.58 -14.89
C ILE A 62 5.02 -1.71 -14.06
N GLY A 63 4.30 -1.36 -12.99
CA GLY A 63 3.63 -2.30 -12.09
C GLY A 63 4.49 -2.71 -10.89
N HIS A 64 3.92 -2.57 -9.72
CA HIS A 64 4.58 -2.88 -8.44
C HIS A 64 3.70 -3.72 -7.50
N GLU A 65 2.38 -3.75 -7.68
CA GLU A 65 1.45 -4.65 -6.99
C GLU A 65 1.26 -5.91 -7.83
N SER A 66 1.67 -7.09 -7.37
CA SER A 66 1.62 -8.26 -8.26
C SER A 66 1.52 -9.60 -7.55
N LEU A 67 1.07 -10.60 -8.31
CA LEU A 67 1.09 -12.00 -7.94
C LEU A 67 1.75 -12.79 -9.07
N GLY A 68 2.71 -13.64 -8.74
CA GLY A 68 3.37 -14.53 -9.67
C GLY A 68 3.39 -15.98 -9.18
N GLU A 69 3.63 -16.91 -10.11
CA GLU A 69 3.88 -18.32 -9.85
C GLU A 69 5.33 -18.65 -10.17
N VAL A 70 5.99 -19.37 -9.29
CA VAL A 70 7.38 -19.83 -9.50
C VAL A 70 7.41 -20.90 -10.59
N VAL A 71 8.12 -20.65 -11.67
CA VAL A 71 8.24 -21.59 -12.82
C VAL A 71 9.64 -22.17 -12.99
N GLU A 72 10.67 -21.48 -12.48
CA GLU A 72 12.06 -21.93 -12.53
C GLU A 72 12.83 -21.38 -11.35
N ILE A 73 13.79 -22.13 -10.80
CA ILE A 73 14.59 -21.73 -9.64
C ILE A 73 16.07 -22.02 -9.86
N GLY A 74 16.94 -21.16 -9.35
CA GLY A 74 18.37 -21.37 -9.29
C GLY A 74 18.76 -22.46 -8.30
N SER A 75 19.97 -23.00 -8.44
CA SER A 75 20.45 -24.18 -7.71
C SER A 75 20.62 -24.01 -6.19
N LYS A 76 20.59 -22.77 -5.68
CA LYS A 76 20.70 -22.45 -4.24
C LYS A 76 19.41 -21.88 -3.65
N VAL A 77 18.32 -21.84 -4.41
CA VAL A 77 17.02 -21.40 -3.91
C VAL A 77 16.49 -22.40 -2.89
N THR A 78 16.03 -21.91 -1.75
CA THR A 78 15.55 -22.72 -0.62
C THR A 78 14.22 -22.23 -0.04
N ARG A 79 13.83 -20.99 -0.30
CA ARG A 79 12.65 -20.35 0.30
C ARG A 79 11.35 -20.65 -0.44
N VAL A 80 11.45 -20.97 -1.71
CA VAL A 80 10.31 -21.23 -2.60
C VAL A 80 10.61 -22.43 -3.50
N LYS A 81 9.57 -23.05 -4.04
CA LYS A 81 9.65 -24.16 -5.01
C LYS A 81 8.77 -23.87 -6.22
N ILE A 82 9.00 -24.60 -7.31
CA ILE A 82 8.18 -24.51 -8.52
C ILE A 82 6.72 -24.81 -8.17
N GLY A 83 5.80 -23.95 -8.66
CA GLY A 83 4.37 -23.99 -8.40
C GLY A 83 3.94 -23.15 -7.19
N ASP A 84 4.84 -22.62 -6.38
CA ASP A 84 4.48 -21.70 -5.31
C ASP A 84 3.96 -20.38 -5.87
N LEU A 85 2.93 -19.83 -5.24
CA LEU A 85 2.47 -18.47 -5.45
C LEU A 85 3.30 -17.50 -4.60
N VAL A 86 3.71 -16.38 -5.20
CA VAL A 86 4.53 -15.38 -4.50
C VAL A 86 4.08 -13.95 -4.82
N VAL A 87 4.19 -13.09 -3.83
CA VAL A 87 4.12 -11.64 -3.98
C VAL A 87 5.53 -11.08 -3.77
N PRO A 88 6.19 -10.58 -4.82
CA PRO A 88 7.54 -10.05 -4.72
C PRO A 88 7.56 -8.67 -4.08
N MET A 89 8.61 -8.38 -3.31
CA MET A 89 8.85 -7.05 -2.74
C MET A 89 9.14 -6.02 -3.83
N VAL A 90 8.87 -4.75 -3.54
CA VAL A 90 9.02 -3.65 -4.50
C VAL A 90 10.43 -3.04 -4.47
N ARG A 91 10.93 -2.67 -3.29
CA ARG A 91 12.18 -1.92 -3.14
C ARG A 91 13.40 -2.83 -3.00
N ARG A 92 14.50 -2.41 -3.64
CA ARG A 92 15.84 -3.02 -3.54
C ARG A 92 16.77 -2.08 -2.81
N PRO A 93 17.71 -2.60 -1.99
CA PRO A 93 18.65 -1.77 -1.25
C PRO A 93 19.56 -0.96 -2.18
N CYS A 94 20.06 0.15 -1.70
CA CYS A 94 21.16 0.86 -2.35
C CYS A 94 22.48 0.07 -2.20
N SER A 95 23.48 0.44 -3.00
CA SER A 95 24.81 -0.17 -2.96
C SER A 95 25.79 0.47 -1.97
N HIS A 96 25.34 1.45 -1.17
CA HIS A 96 26.19 2.18 -0.25
C HIS A 96 26.48 1.39 1.03
N ASP A 97 27.76 1.17 1.32
CA ASP A 97 28.19 0.41 2.50
C ASP A 97 27.87 1.09 3.84
N ASP A 98 27.69 2.40 3.85
CA ASP A 98 27.34 3.21 5.01
C ASP A 98 25.83 3.34 5.25
N CYS A 99 25.00 2.87 4.33
CA CYS A 99 23.55 2.83 4.53
C CYS A 99 23.14 1.73 5.51
N VAL A 100 23.14 2.05 6.82
CA VAL A 100 22.81 1.07 7.88
C VAL A 100 21.43 0.44 7.70
N ALA A 101 20.44 1.16 7.19
CA ALA A 101 19.11 0.63 6.94
C ALA A 101 19.15 -0.48 5.87
N CYS A 102 19.77 -0.22 4.72
CA CYS A 102 19.87 -1.21 3.64
C CYS A 102 20.72 -2.43 4.02
N ARG A 103 21.77 -2.23 4.84
CA ARG A 103 22.58 -3.33 5.36
C ARG A 103 21.85 -4.21 6.38
N ALA A 104 20.83 -3.67 7.03
CA ALA A 104 19.98 -4.38 7.98
C ALA A 104 18.70 -4.94 7.32
N ASP A 105 18.64 -5.05 5.99
CA ASP A 105 17.46 -5.47 5.21
C ASP A 105 16.21 -4.58 5.39
N HIS A 106 16.41 -3.34 5.87
CA HIS A 106 15.39 -2.30 5.97
C HIS A 106 15.52 -1.28 4.85
N GLN A 107 15.54 -1.74 3.59
CA GLN A 107 15.66 -0.87 2.41
C GLN A 107 14.50 0.12 2.27
N ASP A 108 13.37 -0.15 2.90
CA ASP A 108 12.21 0.74 3.00
C ASP A 108 12.51 2.00 3.84
N PHE A 109 13.58 1.99 4.63
CA PHE A 109 14.15 3.13 5.36
C PHE A 109 15.48 3.63 4.79
N CYS A 110 15.77 3.34 3.51
CA CYS A 110 17.01 3.80 2.87
C CYS A 110 17.13 5.33 2.98
N PHE A 111 18.22 5.81 3.58
CA PHE A 111 18.44 7.24 3.79
C PHE A 111 19.38 7.87 2.75
N THR A 112 20.04 7.09 1.88
CA THR A 112 20.83 7.65 0.76
C THR A 112 19.95 8.09 -0.40
N GLY A 113 18.77 7.49 -0.54
CA GLY A 113 17.86 7.73 -1.67
C GLY A 113 18.21 6.93 -2.94
N ASP A 114 19.33 6.21 -2.98
CA ASP A 114 19.80 5.46 -4.17
C ASP A 114 19.27 4.02 -4.25
N PHE A 115 18.14 3.79 -3.59
CA PHE A 115 17.39 2.53 -3.74
C PHE A 115 16.76 2.42 -5.12
N GLN A 116 16.48 1.19 -5.55
CA GLN A 116 15.68 0.91 -6.74
C GLN A 116 14.29 0.41 -6.35
N GLU A 117 13.28 0.65 -7.21
CA GLU A 117 11.91 0.14 -7.03
C GLU A 117 11.38 -0.47 -8.32
N ARG A 118 10.89 -1.69 -8.20
CA ARG A 118 10.24 -2.41 -9.30
C ARG A 118 9.06 -1.60 -9.85
N GLY A 119 9.12 -1.33 -11.16
CA GLY A 119 8.07 -0.60 -11.88
C GLY A 119 8.03 0.90 -11.64
N ILE A 120 8.95 1.44 -10.82
CA ILE A 120 8.92 2.84 -10.39
C ILE A 120 10.28 3.52 -10.63
N LYS A 121 11.34 2.98 -10.04
CA LYS A 121 12.65 3.65 -10.05
C LYS A 121 13.77 2.68 -10.41
N GLU A 122 14.39 2.91 -11.56
CA GLU A 122 15.63 2.25 -12.03
C GLU A 122 15.57 0.72 -12.07
N ARG A 123 14.36 0.14 -12.03
CA ARG A 123 14.15 -1.31 -12.14
C ARG A 123 12.80 -1.59 -12.79
N HIS A 124 12.82 -2.48 -13.81
CA HIS A 124 11.60 -2.93 -14.47
C HIS A 124 10.63 -3.59 -13.47
N GLY A 125 9.34 -3.33 -13.68
CA GLY A 125 8.25 -3.78 -12.83
C GLY A 125 7.69 -5.15 -13.20
N PHE A 126 6.47 -5.36 -12.73
CA PHE A 126 5.80 -6.65 -12.77
C PHE A 126 4.68 -6.75 -13.82
N MET A 127 4.35 -5.68 -14.54
CA MET A 127 3.40 -5.74 -15.67
C MET A 127 4.08 -6.33 -16.91
N ALA A 128 4.55 -7.56 -16.78
CA ALA A 128 5.21 -8.38 -17.80
C ALA A 128 4.85 -9.86 -17.59
N GLN A 129 4.89 -10.68 -18.62
CA GLN A 129 4.56 -12.11 -18.53
C GLN A 129 5.53 -12.90 -17.63
N PHE A 130 6.82 -12.54 -17.64
CA PHE A 130 7.84 -13.18 -16.80
C PHE A 130 8.76 -12.16 -16.14
N VAL A 131 9.19 -12.49 -14.93
CA VAL A 131 10.15 -11.71 -14.14
C VAL A 131 11.13 -12.65 -13.45
N VAL A 132 12.41 -12.24 -13.37
CA VAL A 132 13.43 -12.93 -12.56
C VAL A 132 13.91 -11.99 -11.46
N ASP A 133 14.07 -12.53 -10.25
CA ASP A 133 14.64 -11.83 -9.12
C ASP A 133 15.19 -12.80 -8.06
N ASP A 134 15.98 -12.31 -7.12
CA ASP A 134 16.54 -13.10 -6.03
C ASP A 134 15.44 -13.59 -5.05
N GLU A 135 15.55 -14.83 -4.57
CA GLU A 135 14.58 -15.46 -3.65
C GLU A 135 14.34 -14.65 -2.36
N LYS A 136 15.32 -13.85 -1.95
CA LYS A 136 15.18 -13.00 -0.76
C LYS A 136 14.10 -11.92 -0.89
N TYR A 137 13.61 -11.65 -2.08
CA TYR A 137 12.51 -10.70 -2.33
C TYR A 137 11.18 -11.39 -2.56
N MET A 138 11.12 -12.71 -2.50
CA MET A 138 9.91 -13.49 -2.67
C MET A 138 9.19 -13.70 -1.35
N ASN A 139 7.90 -13.44 -1.31
CA ASN A 139 7.03 -13.73 -0.18
C ASN A 139 6.01 -14.77 -0.64
N PRO A 140 6.16 -16.05 -0.24
CA PRO A 140 5.22 -17.08 -0.61
C PRO A 140 3.85 -16.82 0.02
N VAL A 141 2.79 -17.03 -0.76
CA VAL A 141 1.41 -16.89 -0.31
C VAL A 141 0.68 -18.22 -0.42
N PRO A 142 -0.24 -18.54 0.52
CA PRO A 142 -1.06 -19.75 0.46
C PRO A 142 -1.89 -19.82 -0.84
N GLN A 143 -2.07 -21.02 -1.38
CA GLN A 143 -2.82 -21.25 -2.62
C GLN A 143 -4.29 -20.78 -2.52
N GLU A 144 -4.89 -20.91 -1.35
CA GLU A 144 -6.26 -20.42 -1.07
C GLU A 144 -6.41 -18.90 -1.17
N MET A 145 -5.32 -18.16 -1.16
CA MET A 145 -5.31 -16.70 -1.33
C MET A 145 -5.15 -16.27 -2.80
N ARG A 146 -5.07 -17.22 -3.75
CA ARG A 146 -4.83 -16.95 -5.19
C ARG A 146 -5.65 -15.78 -5.73
N ASP A 147 -6.93 -15.73 -5.37
CA ASP A 147 -7.88 -14.75 -5.92
C ASP A 147 -7.73 -13.34 -5.32
N VAL A 148 -7.00 -13.19 -4.22
CA VAL A 148 -6.90 -11.92 -3.50
C VAL A 148 -5.46 -11.51 -3.20
N ALA A 149 -4.47 -12.37 -3.48
CA ALA A 149 -3.07 -12.16 -3.09
C ALA A 149 -2.43 -10.91 -3.72
N VAL A 150 -2.94 -10.41 -4.84
CA VAL A 150 -2.53 -9.12 -5.43
C VAL A 150 -2.78 -7.93 -4.49
N LEU A 151 -3.64 -8.09 -3.47
CA LEU A 151 -3.91 -7.08 -2.44
C LEU A 151 -2.86 -7.05 -1.32
N VAL A 152 -1.93 -8.01 -1.28
CA VAL A 152 -0.87 -8.06 -0.25
C VAL A 152 -0.01 -6.81 -0.30
N GLU A 153 0.48 -6.42 -1.48
CA GLU A 153 1.35 -5.26 -1.62
C GLU A 153 0.68 -3.98 -1.11
N PRO A 154 -0.51 -3.56 -1.57
CA PRO A 154 -1.14 -2.34 -1.06
C PRO A 154 -1.52 -2.43 0.43
N LEU A 155 -1.76 -3.61 0.99
CA LEU A 155 -1.97 -3.80 2.44
C LEU A 155 -0.69 -3.52 3.23
N THR A 156 0.51 -3.75 2.65
CA THR A 156 1.78 -3.51 3.35
C THR A 156 1.94 -2.07 3.83
N ILE A 157 1.30 -1.12 3.17
CA ILE A 157 1.36 0.31 3.54
C ILE A 157 0.66 0.52 4.89
N ALA A 158 -0.50 -0.11 5.09
CA ALA A 158 -1.21 -0.07 6.37
C ALA A 158 -0.45 -0.83 7.45
N GLU A 159 0.03 -2.04 7.15
CA GLU A 159 0.77 -2.87 8.11
C GLU A 159 2.04 -2.19 8.61
N LYS A 160 2.80 -1.56 7.71
CA LYS A 160 3.97 -0.77 8.10
C LYS A 160 3.57 0.41 9.00
N GLY A 161 2.52 1.14 8.63
CA GLY A 161 2.01 2.25 9.43
C GLY A 161 1.62 1.80 10.84
N LEU A 162 0.86 0.72 10.96
CA LEU A 162 0.39 0.17 12.23
C LEU A 162 1.53 -0.38 13.08
N THR A 163 2.51 -1.07 12.49
CA THR A 163 3.71 -1.51 13.22
C THR A 163 4.43 -0.32 13.86
N GLN A 164 4.60 0.79 13.11
CA GLN A 164 5.21 2.00 13.66
C GLN A 164 4.34 2.67 14.73
N VAL A 165 3.01 2.65 14.59
CA VAL A 165 2.08 3.13 15.63
C VAL A 165 2.33 2.42 16.96
N TRP A 166 2.36 1.09 16.95
CA TRP A 166 2.60 0.31 18.16
C TRP A 166 3.98 0.59 18.76
N GLN A 167 5.02 0.71 17.95
CA GLN A 167 6.37 1.05 18.41
C GLN A 167 6.42 2.44 19.07
N VAL A 168 5.84 3.44 18.44
CA VAL A 168 5.83 4.82 18.95
C VAL A 168 4.98 4.94 20.20
N GLN A 169 3.84 4.25 20.28
CA GLN A 169 2.93 4.34 21.43
C GLN A 169 3.39 3.56 22.66
N GLN A 170 4.47 2.78 22.56
CA GLN A 170 5.15 2.25 23.76
C GLN A 170 5.66 3.34 24.73
N ARG A 171 5.71 4.61 24.28
CA ARG A 171 6.03 5.77 25.12
C ARG A 171 5.02 6.05 26.23
N LEU A 172 3.82 5.46 26.19
CA LEU A 172 2.74 5.66 27.15
C LEU A 172 1.90 4.37 27.30
N PRO A 173 1.10 4.25 28.38
CA PRO A 173 0.19 3.11 28.55
C PRO A 173 -1.01 3.26 27.59
N TRP A 174 -0.84 2.77 26.36
CA TRP A 174 -1.83 2.84 25.27
C TRP A 174 -2.62 1.54 25.09
N SER A 175 -2.50 0.63 26.03
CA SER A 175 -3.28 -0.61 26.04
C SER A 175 -4.66 -0.36 26.65
N CYS A 176 -5.69 -0.90 26.02
CA CYS A 176 -7.03 -0.89 26.59
C CYS A 176 -7.08 -1.75 27.86
N PRO A 177 -7.96 -1.45 28.84
CA PRO A 177 -8.17 -2.28 30.01
C PRO A 177 -8.84 -3.60 29.60
N VAL A 178 -8.04 -4.62 29.32
CA VAL A 178 -8.48 -5.95 28.89
C VAL A 178 -7.93 -7.05 29.76
N THR A 179 -8.50 -8.24 29.59
CA THR A 179 -8.01 -9.47 30.23
C THR A 179 -6.50 -9.65 30.00
N PRO A 180 -5.72 -9.98 31.03
CA PRO A 180 -4.29 -10.14 30.88
C PRO A 180 -3.91 -11.09 29.74
N GLY A 181 -2.99 -10.65 28.87
CA GLY A 181 -2.48 -11.41 27.74
C GLY A 181 -3.11 -11.08 26.38
N THR A 182 -4.10 -10.19 26.29
CA THR A 182 -4.65 -9.69 25.03
C THR A 182 -4.31 -8.22 24.84
N ALA A 183 -3.50 -7.90 23.85
CA ALA A 183 -3.29 -6.52 23.40
C ALA A 183 -4.35 -6.20 22.33
N THR A 184 -5.39 -5.46 22.70
CA THR A 184 -6.42 -4.99 21.79
C THR A 184 -6.54 -3.48 21.86
N ALA A 185 -7.06 -2.88 20.81
CA ALA A 185 -7.25 -1.44 20.69
C ALA A 185 -8.73 -1.03 20.81
N HIS A 186 -9.60 -1.89 21.36
CA HIS A 186 -11.07 -1.71 21.41
C HIS A 186 -11.54 -0.39 22.08
N CYS A 187 -10.71 0.27 22.85
CA CYS A 187 -11.01 1.58 23.44
C CYS A 187 -10.49 2.74 22.58
N HIS A 188 -9.78 2.48 21.49
CA HIS A 188 -9.22 3.51 20.64
C HIS A 188 -10.04 3.69 19.36
N ARG A 189 -10.12 4.92 18.93
CA ARG A 189 -10.86 5.32 17.73
C ARG A 189 -9.92 5.75 16.63
N ALA A 190 -10.10 5.13 15.46
CA ALA A 190 -9.30 5.41 14.28
C ALA A 190 -10.15 6.07 13.19
N VAL A 191 -9.60 7.09 12.55
CA VAL A 191 -10.18 7.70 11.36
C VAL A 191 -9.28 7.43 10.17
N VAL A 192 -9.82 6.77 9.16
CA VAL A 192 -9.16 6.55 7.87
C VAL A 192 -9.62 7.64 6.90
N LEU A 193 -8.68 8.38 6.34
CA LEU A 193 -9.00 9.36 5.29
C LEU A 193 -8.92 8.69 3.92
N GLY A 194 -10.08 8.55 3.28
CA GLY A 194 -10.23 7.97 1.96
C GLY A 194 -10.70 6.52 1.94
N ALA A 195 -11.63 6.23 1.02
CA ALA A 195 -12.16 4.89 0.74
C ALA A 195 -11.64 4.35 -0.60
N GLY A 196 -10.36 4.56 -0.89
CA GLY A 196 -9.60 3.89 -1.96
C GLY A 196 -9.07 2.53 -1.49
N PRO A 197 -8.35 1.78 -2.36
CA PRO A 197 -7.85 0.44 -2.01
C PRO A 197 -7.02 0.42 -0.71
N VAL A 198 -6.06 1.33 -0.59
CA VAL A 198 -5.17 1.45 0.59
C VAL A 198 -5.96 1.83 1.84
N GLY A 199 -6.93 2.75 1.72
CA GLY A 199 -7.77 3.16 2.85
C GLY A 199 -8.71 2.05 3.32
N LEU A 200 -9.32 1.30 2.40
CA LEU A 200 -10.20 0.16 2.73
C LEU A 200 -9.43 -1.00 3.36
N LEU A 201 -8.25 -1.33 2.82
CA LEU A 201 -7.36 -2.33 3.42
C LEU A 201 -6.85 -1.88 4.80
N GLY A 202 -6.53 -0.59 4.96
CA GLY A 202 -6.19 0.01 6.25
C GLY A 202 -7.34 -0.07 7.26
N ALA A 203 -8.57 0.17 6.81
CA ALA A 203 -9.75 0.01 7.67
C ALA A 203 -9.95 -1.45 8.12
N MET A 204 -9.76 -2.42 7.21
CA MET A 204 -9.80 -3.85 7.56
C MET A 204 -8.73 -4.21 8.60
N ALA A 205 -7.50 -3.70 8.43
CA ALA A 205 -6.43 -3.92 9.39
C ALA A 205 -6.77 -3.31 10.77
N LEU A 206 -7.26 -2.08 10.80
CA LEU A 206 -7.65 -1.41 12.04
C LEU A 206 -8.79 -2.15 12.77
N VAL A 207 -9.83 -2.57 12.05
CA VAL A 207 -10.91 -3.39 12.64
C VAL A 207 -10.39 -4.74 13.12
N ASN A 208 -9.42 -5.34 12.40
CA ASN A 208 -8.80 -6.60 12.83
C ASN A 208 -7.98 -6.45 14.12
N TYR A 209 -7.43 -5.27 14.36
CA TYR A 209 -6.75 -4.87 15.61
C TYR A 209 -7.70 -4.28 16.66
N ASP A 210 -9.03 -4.44 16.48
CA ASP A 210 -10.10 -4.00 17.38
C ASP A 210 -10.23 -2.48 17.58
N PHE A 211 -9.75 -1.66 16.66
CA PHE A 211 -10.07 -0.23 16.67
C PHE A 211 -11.54 0.00 16.31
N ASP A 212 -12.18 0.91 17.02
CA ASP A 212 -13.43 1.53 16.56
C ASP A 212 -13.11 2.43 15.36
N THR A 213 -13.40 1.93 14.14
CA THR A 213 -12.83 2.45 12.89
C THR A 213 -13.86 3.23 12.08
N TYR A 214 -13.51 4.44 11.72
CA TYR A 214 -14.32 5.37 10.93
C TYR A 214 -13.59 5.69 9.62
N VAL A 215 -14.27 5.54 8.48
CA VAL A 215 -13.71 5.91 7.17
C VAL A 215 -14.38 7.17 6.66
N TYR A 216 -13.59 8.23 6.52
CA TYR A 216 -14.03 9.54 6.06
C TYR A 216 -13.73 9.69 4.57
N SER A 217 -14.78 9.83 3.74
CA SER A 217 -14.65 9.89 2.28
C SER A 217 -15.71 10.80 1.65
N ARG A 218 -15.54 11.14 0.36
CA ARG A 218 -16.37 12.13 -0.33
C ARG A 218 -17.76 11.64 -0.70
N GLU A 219 -17.89 10.38 -1.11
CA GLU A 219 -19.13 9.85 -1.68
C GLU A 219 -20.24 9.81 -0.62
N SER A 220 -21.47 10.19 -1.01
CA SER A 220 -22.64 10.04 -0.12
C SER A 220 -22.96 8.57 0.15
N ALA A 221 -23.41 8.26 1.37
CA ALA A 221 -23.96 6.95 1.69
C ALA A 221 -25.50 6.94 1.41
N PRO A 222 -26.09 5.75 1.06
CA PRO A 222 -25.42 4.46 0.86
C PRO A 222 -24.68 4.35 -0.49
N ASN A 223 -23.52 3.70 -0.49
CA ASN A 223 -22.76 3.36 -1.68
C ASN A 223 -22.02 2.01 -1.47
N PRO A 224 -21.46 1.37 -2.50
CA PRO A 224 -20.81 0.07 -2.36
C PRO A 224 -19.69 0.04 -1.31
N LYS A 225 -18.95 1.13 -1.14
CA LYS A 225 -17.85 1.23 -0.16
C LYS A 225 -18.38 1.36 1.27
N SER A 226 -19.49 2.13 1.49
CA SER A 226 -20.11 2.22 2.80
C SER A 226 -20.69 0.88 3.24
N GLN A 227 -21.34 0.13 2.32
CA GLN A 227 -21.86 -1.19 2.58
C GLN A 227 -20.76 -2.21 2.91
N LEU A 228 -19.62 -2.14 2.17
CA LEU A 228 -18.45 -2.95 2.48
C LEU A 228 -17.93 -2.67 3.89
N LEU A 229 -17.77 -1.40 4.25
CA LEU A 229 -17.27 -1.00 5.56
C LEU A 229 -18.19 -1.42 6.70
N GLU A 230 -19.49 -1.24 6.54
CA GLU A 230 -20.50 -1.71 7.49
C GLU A 230 -20.43 -3.24 7.67
N SER A 231 -20.21 -4.00 6.59
CA SER A 231 -20.11 -5.47 6.62
C SER A 231 -18.89 -5.99 7.40
N ILE A 232 -17.86 -5.18 7.55
CA ILE A 232 -16.66 -5.52 8.35
C ILE A 232 -16.70 -4.95 9.76
N GLY A 233 -17.73 -4.15 10.10
CA GLY A 233 -17.87 -3.50 11.39
C GLY A 233 -17.19 -2.14 11.50
N ALA A 234 -16.86 -1.50 10.37
CA ALA A 234 -16.39 -0.12 10.32
C ALA A 234 -17.53 0.85 10.02
N HIS A 235 -17.34 2.13 10.36
CA HIS A 235 -18.31 3.20 10.15
C HIS A 235 -17.91 4.05 8.94
N TYR A 236 -18.85 4.35 8.05
CA TYR A 236 -18.62 5.26 6.93
C TYR A 236 -19.14 6.66 7.25
N ILE A 237 -18.34 7.68 7.00
CA ILE A 237 -18.70 9.09 7.18
C ILE A 237 -18.48 9.82 5.85
N SER A 238 -19.54 10.43 5.31
CA SER A 238 -19.44 11.27 4.12
C SER A 238 -19.02 12.70 4.44
N SER A 239 -17.98 13.19 3.76
CA SER A 239 -17.56 14.59 3.87
C SER A 239 -18.55 15.59 3.23
N GLU A 240 -19.56 15.12 2.50
CA GLU A 240 -20.64 15.97 1.99
C GLU A 240 -21.63 16.39 3.11
N SER A 241 -21.75 15.59 4.17
CA SER A 241 -22.67 15.82 5.27
C SER A 241 -21.99 16.18 6.60
N ILE A 242 -20.77 15.70 6.83
CA ILE A 242 -20.02 15.89 8.08
C ILE A 242 -18.69 16.56 7.77
N THR A 243 -18.44 17.72 8.34
CA THR A 243 -17.14 18.40 8.22
C THR A 243 -16.12 17.83 9.22
N PRO A 244 -14.79 17.97 9.00
CA PRO A 244 -13.78 17.52 9.97
C PRO A 244 -13.99 18.07 11.37
N GLU A 245 -14.47 19.30 11.51
CA GLU A 245 -14.77 19.97 12.79
C GLU A 245 -15.83 19.23 13.63
N MET A 246 -16.76 18.54 12.96
CA MET A 246 -17.84 17.80 13.63
C MET A 246 -17.39 16.44 14.16
N LEU A 247 -16.27 15.89 13.67
CA LEU A 247 -15.82 14.54 13.99
C LEU A 247 -15.55 14.32 15.50
N PRO A 248 -14.90 15.24 16.23
CA PRO A 248 -14.69 15.04 17.68
C PRO A 248 -15.98 14.95 18.49
N GLN A 249 -17.06 15.61 18.06
CA GLN A 249 -18.37 15.51 18.71
C GLN A 249 -19.05 14.19 18.42
N LEU A 250 -18.86 13.65 17.20
CA LEU A 250 -19.45 12.39 16.77
C LEU A 250 -18.68 11.19 17.29
N ILE A 251 -17.35 11.23 17.23
CA ILE A 251 -16.47 10.10 17.50
C ILE A 251 -15.90 10.14 18.93
N GLY A 252 -15.64 11.34 19.48
CA GLY A 252 -14.89 11.54 20.71
C GLY A 252 -13.41 11.76 20.45
N ASN A 253 -12.53 11.21 21.32
CA ASN A 253 -11.09 11.33 21.13
C ASN A 253 -10.67 10.53 19.87
N ILE A 254 -10.03 11.19 18.94
CA ILE A 254 -9.49 10.54 17.73
C ILE A 254 -8.05 10.11 18.06
N ASP A 255 -7.85 8.82 18.31
CA ASP A 255 -6.57 8.27 18.76
C ASP A 255 -5.60 8.03 17.60
N LEU A 256 -6.14 7.76 16.40
CA LEU A 256 -5.36 7.50 15.21
C LEU A 256 -6.02 8.11 13.98
N VAL A 257 -5.25 8.80 13.16
CA VAL A 257 -5.65 9.15 11.79
C VAL A 257 -4.70 8.45 10.81
N TYR A 258 -5.28 7.62 9.93
CA TYR A 258 -4.58 6.96 8.85
C TYR A 258 -4.94 7.65 7.52
N GLU A 259 -4.00 8.42 7.00
CA GLU A 259 -4.19 9.22 5.78
C GLU A 259 -3.80 8.40 4.54
N ALA A 260 -4.75 8.15 3.64
CA ALA A 260 -4.60 7.35 2.43
C ALA A 260 -5.18 8.03 1.16
N THR A 261 -5.22 9.38 1.15
CA THR A 261 -5.78 10.15 0.03
C THR A 261 -4.76 10.94 -0.77
N GLY A 262 -3.65 11.36 -0.14
CA GLY A 262 -2.75 12.37 -0.67
C GLY A 262 -3.39 13.78 -0.79
N ALA A 263 -4.55 14.01 -0.14
CA ALA A 263 -5.24 15.29 -0.16
C ALA A 263 -4.72 16.21 0.96
N SER A 264 -3.63 16.94 0.70
CA SER A 264 -2.93 17.75 1.71
C SER A 264 -3.86 18.70 2.47
N SER A 265 -4.78 19.39 1.80
CA SER A 265 -5.71 20.32 2.46
C SER A 265 -6.61 19.63 3.50
N LEU A 266 -7.15 18.46 3.15
CA LEU A 266 -7.94 17.65 4.09
C LEU A 266 -7.07 17.15 5.24
N SER A 267 -5.88 16.66 4.93
CA SER A 267 -4.98 16.07 5.92
C SER A 267 -4.54 17.09 6.98
N PHE A 268 -4.12 18.28 6.57
CA PHE A 268 -3.77 19.36 7.49
C PHE A 268 -4.97 19.93 8.26
N GLU A 269 -6.17 19.93 7.65
CA GLU A 269 -7.38 20.28 8.37
C GLU A 269 -7.69 19.24 9.46
N MET A 270 -7.61 17.95 9.15
CA MET A 270 -7.85 16.86 10.11
C MET A 270 -6.86 16.83 11.28
N MET A 271 -5.62 17.30 11.09
CA MET A 271 -4.64 17.40 12.18
C MET A 271 -5.11 18.31 13.33
N LYS A 272 -5.95 19.29 13.07
CA LYS A 272 -6.52 20.17 14.12
C LYS A 272 -7.37 19.38 15.12
N TYR A 273 -7.99 18.30 14.66
CA TYR A 273 -8.97 17.50 15.39
C TYR A 273 -8.43 16.19 15.95
N LEU A 274 -7.14 15.91 15.73
CA LEU A 274 -6.46 14.78 16.34
C LEU A 274 -6.57 14.88 17.89
N GLY A 275 -6.89 13.78 18.53
CA GLY A 275 -7.16 13.69 19.95
C GLY A 275 -5.92 13.78 20.84
N ILE A 276 -6.13 13.66 22.15
CA ILE A 276 -5.06 13.58 23.15
C ILE A 276 -4.32 12.26 22.96
N ASN A 277 -2.98 12.30 23.01
CA ASN A 277 -2.09 11.17 22.76
C ASN A 277 -2.23 10.55 21.35
N GLY A 278 -2.91 11.25 20.45
CA GLY A 278 -3.21 10.75 19.10
C GLY A 278 -1.99 10.68 18.21
N ILE A 279 -2.09 9.81 17.20
CA ILE A 279 -1.10 9.65 16.12
C ILE A 279 -1.74 9.98 14.77
N PHE A 280 -1.02 10.71 13.93
CA PHE A 280 -1.36 10.97 12.54
C PHE A 280 -0.33 10.36 11.61
N ILE A 281 -0.76 9.48 10.71
CA ILE A 281 0.11 8.80 9.73
C ILE A 281 -0.20 9.35 8.34
N PHE A 282 0.82 9.87 7.67
CA PHE A 282 0.75 10.21 6.25
C PHE A 282 1.28 9.05 5.40
N THR A 283 0.46 8.53 4.49
CA THR A 283 0.87 7.53 3.50
C THR A 283 0.58 7.95 2.07
N GLY A 284 -0.37 8.86 1.86
CA GLY A 284 -0.69 9.38 0.54
C GLY A 284 0.36 10.39 0.06
N VAL A 285 0.86 10.20 -1.17
CA VAL A 285 1.76 11.16 -1.81
C VAL A 285 0.90 12.22 -2.51
N PRO A 286 0.98 13.51 -2.13
CA PRO A 286 0.15 14.54 -2.74
C PRO A 286 0.66 14.91 -4.13
N GLY A 287 -0.25 15.02 -5.09
CA GLY A 287 0.01 15.73 -6.34
C GLY A 287 0.25 17.22 -6.05
N ARG A 288 1.24 17.82 -6.68
CA ARG A 288 1.60 19.23 -6.47
C ARG A 288 0.50 20.17 -6.97
N LYS A 289 -0.35 20.64 -6.04
CA LYS A 289 -1.44 21.60 -6.34
C LYS A 289 -1.14 23.05 -5.92
N GLY A 290 -0.01 23.28 -5.27
CA GLY A 290 0.39 24.58 -4.75
C GLY A 290 0.30 24.65 -3.21
N PRO A 291 0.82 25.73 -2.61
CA PRO A 291 0.81 25.92 -1.16
C PRO A 291 -0.61 26.17 -0.63
N ILE A 292 -0.84 25.79 0.63
CA ILE A 292 -2.03 26.09 1.40
C ILE A 292 -1.63 26.89 2.66
N GLU A 293 -2.53 27.72 3.16
CA GLU A 293 -2.35 28.34 4.47
C GLU A 293 -2.70 27.37 5.59
N VAL A 294 -1.86 27.33 6.62
CA VAL A 294 -2.04 26.48 7.80
C VAL A 294 -1.77 27.31 9.06
N ASP A 295 -2.66 27.18 10.04
CA ASP A 295 -2.45 27.77 11.37
C ASP A 295 -1.37 27.00 12.14
N THR A 296 -0.13 27.42 12.00
CA THR A 296 1.04 26.75 12.57
C THR A 296 1.09 26.85 14.09
N ASP A 297 0.59 27.94 14.67
CA ASP A 297 0.56 28.14 16.13
C ASP A 297 -0.44 27.17 16.78
N LEU A 298 -1.62 27.02 16.18
CA LEU A 298 -2.60 26.04 16.64
C LEU A 298 -2.07 24.61 16.53
N MET A 299 -1.43 24.25 15.40
CA MET A 299 -0.87 22.93 15.20
C MET A 299 0.23 22.61 16.21
N MET A 300 1.21 23.50 16.36
CA MET A 300 2.30 23.32 17.32
C MET A 300 1.79 23.23 18.76
N ARG A 301 0.83 24.10 19.14
CA ARG A 301 0.17 24.06 20.43
C ARG A 301 -0.52 22.71 20.69
N ASN A 302 -1.26 22.17 19.71
CA ASN A 302 -1.92 20.87 19.83
C ASN A 302 -0.90 19.73 19.97
N LEU A 303 0.13 19.69 19.13
CA LEU A 303 1.20 18.70 19.21
C LEU A 303 1.81 18.61 20.61
N VAL A 304 2.12 19.78 21.21
CA VAL A 304 2.73 19.86 22.55
C VAL A 304 1.74 19.51 23.65
N LEU A 305 0.60 20.22 23.70
CA LEU A 305 -0.34 20.11 24.83
C LEU A 305 -1.14 18.81 24.83
N LYS A 306 -1.30 18.17 23.69
CA LYS A 306 -2.03 16.90 23.56
C LYS A 306 -1.08 15.69 23.41
N ASN A 307 0.24 15.85 23.54
CA ASN A 307 1.23 14.78 23.35
C ASN A 307 1.03 14.00 22.02
N GLN A 308 0.75 14.72 20.94
CA GLN A 308 0.49 14.12 19.63
C GLN A 308 1.77 13.72 18.91
N VAL A 309 1.66 12.74 18.00
CA VAL A 309 2.73 12.33 17.10
C VAL A 309 2.22 12.41 15.66
N VAL A 310 3.07 12.91 14.78
CA VAL A 310 2.82 12.97 13.34
C VAL A 310 4.02 12.38 12.62
N PHE A 311 3.79 11.41 11.75
CA PHE A 311 4.86 10.86 10.92
C PHE A 311 4.35 10.45 9.53
N GLY A 312 5.28 10.37 8.58
CA GLY A 312 5.05 9.83 7.24
C GLY A 312 5.71 8.48 7.08
N THR A 313 5.12 7.62 6.25
CA THR A 313 5.70 6.33 5.89
C THR A 313 5.44 6.00 4.43
N VAL A 314 6.35 5.28 3.80
CA VAL A 314 6.28 4.91 2.38
C VAL A 314 6.96 3.57 2.17
N ASN A 315 6.49 2.82 1.17
CA ASN A 315 7.02 1.50 0.83
C ASN A 315 6.98 0.52 2.01
N ALA A 316 7.48 -0.69 1.82
CA ALA A 316 7.40 -1.74 2.84
C ALA A 316 8.63 -2.66 2.84
N GLY A 317 9.06 -3.05 4.03
CA GLY A 317 10.04 -4.11 4.25
C GLY A 317 9.38 -5.49 4.37
N ARG A 318 10.18 -6.52 4.53
CA ARG A 318 9.73 -7.92 4.64
C ARG A 318 8.67 -8.13 5.72
N GLU A 319 8.89 -7.59 6.91
CA GLU A 319 7.95 -7.70 8.02
C GLU A 319 6.52 -7.26 7.63
N SER A 320 6.42 -6.16 6.87
CA SER A 320 5.11 -5.67 6.42
C SER A 320 4.46 -6.61 5.39
N PHE A 321 5.24 -7.25 4.52
CA PHE A 321 4.71 -8.29 3.61
C PHE A 321 4.23 -9.52 4.37
N GLU A 322 4.99 -10.00 5.35
CA GLU A 322 4.62 -11.15 6.19
C GLU A 322 3.37 -10.86 7.01
N ASN A 323 3.26 -9.67 7.61
CA ASN A 323 2.07 -9.20 8.30
C ASN A 323 0.87 -9.12 7.34
N SER A 324 1.04 -8.54 6.14
CA SER A 324 -0.01 -8.44 5.15
C SER A 324 -0.54 -9.79 4.68
N ILE A 325 0.32 -10.78 4.48
CA ILE A 325 -0.09 -12.15 4.10
C ILE A 325 -0.90 -12.79 5.23
N ARG A 326 -0.42 -12.68 6.48
CA ARG A 326 -1.12 -13.19 7.66
C ARG A 326 -2.50 -12.55 7.82
N ASP A 327 -2.56 -11.22 7.73
CA ASP A 327 -3.78 -10.48 8.02
C ASP A 327 -4.77 -10.54 6.87
N LEU A 328 -4.33 -10.51 5.61
CA LEU A 328 -5.21 -10.77 4.46
C LEU A 328 -5.80 -12.19 4.54
N GLY A 329 -5.02 -13.19 4.97
CA GLY A 329 -5.52 -14.54 5.25
C GLY A 329 -6.57 -14.57 6.35
N THR A 330 -6.44 -13.73 7.37
CA THR A 330 -7.44 -13.54 8.43
C THR A 330 -8.69 -12.84 7.89
N PHE A 331 -8.52 -11.76 7.11
CA PHE A 331 -9.63 -11.03 6.49
C PHE A 331 -10.46 -11.93 5.57
N THR A 332 -9.78 -12.75 4.76
CA THR A 332 -10.44 -13.69 3.85
C THR A 332 -11.31 -14.72 4.58
N LYS A 333 -10.92 -15.11 5.79
CA LYS A 333 -11.72 -16.01 6.64
C LYS A 333 -12.86 -15.28 7.35
N ARG A 334 -12.60 -14.05 7.82
CA ARG A 334 -13.55 -13.25 8.61
C ARG A 334 -14.59 -12.55 7.74
N TRP A 335 -14.16 -12.02 6.59
CA TRP A 335 -14.96 -11.20 5.68
C TRP A 335 -14.75 -11.58 4.20
N PRO A 336 -15.03 -12.84 3.81
CA PRO A 336 -14.67 -13.35 2.48
C PRO A 336 -15.23 -12.51 1.32
N ASP A 337 -16.48 -12.08 1.43
CA ASP A 337 -17.14 -11.30 0.38
C ASP A 337 -16.62 -9.86 0.31
N ALA A 338 -16.35 -9.24 1.45
CA ALA A 338 -15.79 -7.91 1.51
C ALA A 338 -14.39 -7.86 0.88
N VAL A 339 -13.52 -8.85 1.19
CA VAL A 339 -12.16 -8.92 0.60
C VAL A 339 -12.24 -9.11 -0.92
N ARG A 340 -13.08 -10.03 -1.40
CA ARG A 340 -13.25 -10.26 -2.84
C ARG A 340 -13.79 -9.03 -3.57
N SER A 341 -14.70 -8.30 -2.95
CA SER A 341 -15.30 -7.09 -3.55
C SER A 341 -14.33 -5.91 -3.70
N LEU A 342 -13.16 -5.95 -3.03
CA LEU A 342 -12.10 -4.97 -3.26
C LEU A 342 -11.57 -5.02 -4.69
N ILE A 343 -11.49 -6.21 -5.29
CA ILE A 343 -11.09 -6.38 -6.69
C ILE A 343 -12.33 -6.24 -7.58
N THR A 344 -12.50 -5.03 -8.12
CA THR A 344 -13.70 -4.66 -8.88
C THR A 344 -13.65 -5.05 -10.35
N GLY A 345 -12.49 -5.42 -10.85
CA GLY A 345 -12.34 -5.92 -12.22
C GLY A 345 -10.99 -6.58 -12.49
N ARG A 346 -11.02 -7.63 -13.32
CA ARG A 346 -9.84 -8.27 -13.91
C ARG A 346 -9.92 -8.12 -15.42
N PHE A 347 -8.88 -7.61 -16.02
CA PHE A 347 -8.84 -7.20 -17.40
C PHE A 347 -7.62 -7.81 -18.10
N PRO A 348 -7.70 -8.14 -19.39
CA PRO A 348 -6.54 -8.58 -20.13
C PRO A 348 -5.52 -7.44 -20.31
N MET A 349 -4.29 -7.78 -20.68
CA MET A 349 -3.19 -6.84 -20.82
C MET A 349 -3.48 -5.72 -21.83
N ASP A 350 -4.19 -6.01 -22.91
CA ASP A 350 -4.54 -5.05 -23.96
C ASP A 350 -5.54 -3.95 -23.49
N ALA A 351 -6.22 -4.16 -22.35
CA ALA A 351 -7.05 -3.13 -21.73
C ALA A 351 -6.26 -2.04 -20.98
N TYR A 352 -4.92 -2.07 -21.02
CA TYR A 352 -4.05 -1.15 -20.27
C TYR A 352 -4.38 0.34 -20.55
N GLY A 353 -4.78 0.67 -21.76
CA GLY A 353 -5.12 2.04 -22.14
C GLY A 353 -6.26 2.61 -21.31
N ASP A 354 -7.35 1.87 -21.13
CA ASP A 354 -8.51 2.30 -20.33
C ASP A 354 -8.17 2.36 -18.83
N LEU A 355 -7.32 1.44 -18.36
CA LEU A 355 -6.99 1.30 -16.95
C LEU A 355 -5.93 2.31 -16.47
N LEU A 356 -4.91 2.57 -17.27
CA LEU A 356 -3.75 3.40 -16.90
C LEU A 356 -3.85 4.84 -17.41
N LEU A 357 -4.41 5.05 -18.61
CA LEU A 357 -4.52 6.38 -19.24
C LEU A 357 -5.92 6.98 -19.10
N GLY A 358 -6.93 6.13 -18.89
CA GLY A 358 -8.33 6.52 -18.75
C GLY A 358 -8.76 6.74 -17.30
N ARG A 359 -10.05 7.05 -17.13
CA ARG A 359 -10.73 7.10 -15.84
C ARG A 359 -11.40 5.75 -15.57
N SER A 360 -10.64 4.78 -15.07
CA SER A 360 -11.21 3.51 -14.62
C SER A 360 -11.95 3.71 -13.30
N GLY A 361 -13.17 3.23 -13.21
CA GLY A 361 -13.97 3.19 -11.99
C GLY A 361 -13.60 1.99 -11.11
N GLY A 362 -14.28 1.84 -9.97
CA GLY A 362 -14.09 0.73 -9.06
C GLY A 362 -13.11 1.01 -7.91
N ILE A 363 -12.79 -0.04 -7.14
CA ILE A 363 -11.85 0.04 -6.01
C ILE A 363 -10.46 -0.39 -6.48
N LYS A 364 -10.25 -1.65 -6.79
CA LYS A 364 -8.98 -2.18 -7.33
C LYS A 364 -9.24 -2.86 -8.67
N ASN A 365 -8.61 -2.37 -9.72
CA ASN A 365 -8.55 -3.03 -11.02
C ASN A 365 -7.24 -3.82 -11.13
N VAL A 366 -7.30 -4.96 -11.79
CA VAL A 366 -6.20 -5.89 -11.94
C VAL A 366 -6.01 -6.23 -13.41
N ILE A 367 -4.77 -6.23 -13.88
CA ILE A 367 -4.38 -6.68 -15.22
C ILE A 367 -3.92 -8.13 -15.12
N GLN A 368 -4.51 -9.02 -15.93
CA GLN A 368 -4.08 -10.39 -16.13
C GLN A 368 -2.93 -10.41 -17.14
N LEU A 369 -1.85 -11.13 -16.83
CA LEU A 369 -0.57 -11.06 -17.56
C LEU A 369 -0.25 -12.35 -18.32
N ASN A 370 -1.11 -13.34 -18.27
CA ASN A 370 -0.97 -14.67 -18.91
C ASN A 370 -2.15 -14.99 -19.84
#